data_862d446954ac39486c1cef83978119f1
#
_entry.id   862d446954ac39486c1cef83978119f1
#
_cell.length_a   1.000
_cell.length_b   1.000
_cell.length_c   1.000
_cell.angle_alpha   90.00
_cell.angle_beta   90.00
_cell.angle_gamma   90.00
#
_symmetry.space_group_name_H-M   'P 1'
#
loop_
_entity.id
_entity.type
_entity.pdbx_description
1 polymer ?
#
loop_
_entity_poly.entity_id
_entity_poly.type
_entity_poly.pdbx_seq_one_letter_code
_entity_poly.pdbx_strand_id
1 'polypeptide(L)'
;MESTKTEVWPGQAYPLGATYDGIGTNFTLFSEVAERVELCLFNDSGGNEQRLDMPEVDGYVWHCFLPGIGPGQRYGYRVHGLHDPDAGLRCNPAKLLLDPYAKELEGQVKWDPAVFGYPLGGDDRMRYDADSRSTSWNCRARLAARSKRNPSTCISVTQ
;
A
#
# COMPACT_ATOMS: atom_id res chain seq x y z
N MET A 1 -18.70 -10.15 -19.53
CA MET A 1 -17.28 -9.80 -19.32
C MET A 1 -16.87 -10.49 -18.03
N GLU A 2 -16.16 -11.59 -18.13
CA GLU A 2 -15.64 -12.28 -16.95
C GLU A 2 -14.65 -11.36 -16.26
N SER A 3 -14.95 -11.03 -15.02
CA SER A 3 -13.98 -10.41 -14.12
C SER A 3 -12.88 -11.44 -13.90
N THR A 4 -11.79 -11.33 -14.58
CA THR A 4 -10.63 -12.19 -14.38
C THR A 4 -10.18 -12.00 -12.94
N LYS A 5 -10.54 -12.95 -12.07
CA LYS A 5 -10.12 -12.95 -10.67
C LYS A 5 -8.60 -13.02 -10.66
N THR A 6 -7.94 -11.97 -10.23
CA THR A 6 -6.48 -11.97 -10.10
C THR A 6 -6.07 -13.08 -9.14
N GLU A 7 -5.24 -13.98 -9.61
CA GLU A 7 -4.73 -15.08 -8.81
C GLU A 7 -3.69 -14.57 -7.83
N VAL A 8 -3.80 -14.97 -6.57
CA VAL A 8 -2.88 -14.57 -5.51
C VAL A 8 -2.16 -15.82 -5.04
N TRP A 9 -0.84 -15.82 -5.14
CA TRP A 9 0.02 -16.93 -4.71
C TRP A 9 0.76 -16.55 -3.43
N PRO A 10 1.20 -17.53 -2.63
CA PRO A 10 2.20 -17.31 -1.60
C PRO A 10 3.43 -16.64 -2.19
N GLY A 11 3.91 -15.61 -1.52
CA GLY A 11 5.11 -14.89 -1.96
C GLY A 11 6.31 -15.26 -1.10
N GLN A 12 7.29 -14.37 -1.11
CA GLN A 12 8.46 -14.43 -0.24
C GLN A 12 8.47 -13.19 0.67
N ALA A 13 8.87 -13.36 1.93
CA ALA A 13 8.92 -12.25 2.88
C ALA A 13 9.97 -11.18 2.52
N TYR A 14 10.97 -11.53 1.74
CA TYR A 14 12.05 -10.62 1.34
C TYR A 14 12.35 -10.69 -0.15
N PRO A 15 12.86 -9.59 -0.75
CA PRO A 15 13.10 -8.26 -0.13
C PRO A 15 11.80 -7.48 0.11
N LEU A 16 11.84 -6.50 1.04
CA LEU A 16 10.69 -5.63 1.32
C LEU A 16 10.35 -4.74 0.11
N GLY A 17 9.06 -4.45 -0.03
CA GLY A 17 8.50 -3.71 -1.16
C GLY A 17 8.10 -4.60 -2.33
N ALA A 18 7.91 -3.99 -3.50
CA ALA A 18 7.51 -4.70 -4.71
C ALA A 18 8.72 -5.10 -5.54
N THR A 19 8.80 -6.39 -5.88
CA THR A 19 9.90 -6.95 -6.67
C THR A 19 9.36 -7.78 -7.84
N TYR A 20 9.66 -7.32 -9.05
CA TYR A 20 9.31 -8.03 -10.29
C TYR A 20 10.42 -9.01 -10.68
N ASP A 21 10.06 -10.26 -10.95
CA ASP A 21 11.00 -11.34 -11.30
C ASP A 21 11.02 -11.70 -12.79
N GLY A 22 10.15 -11.11 -13.60
CA GLY A 22 9.99 -11.40 -15.02
C GLY A 22 8.69 -12.14 -15.35
N ILE A 23 8.06 -12.77 -14.39
CA ILE A 23 6.80 -13.53 -14.54
C ILE A 23 5.67 -12.84 -13.79
N GLY A 24 5.97 -12.28 -12.63
CA GLY A 24 5.04 -11.61 -11.77
C GLY A 24 5.74 -10.73 -10.75
N THR A 25 5.00 -10.26 -9.77
CA THR A 25 5.52 -9.35 -8.75
C THR A 25 5.26 -9.90 -7.36
N ASN A 26 6.32 -9.96 -6.56
CA ASN A 26 6.26 -10.21 -5.14
C ASN A 26 6.05 -8.89 -4.40
N PHE A 27 4.99 -8.79 -3.62
CA PHE A 27 4.66 -7.64 -2.78
C PHE A 27 4.88 -8.00 -1.32
N THR A 28 5.55 -7.14 -0.58
CA THR A 28 5.82 -7.34 0.85
C THR A 28 5.65 -6.06 1.62
N LEU A 29 5.06 -6.18 2.82
CA LEU A 29 4.84 -5.07 3.73
C LEU A 29 5.12 -5.53 5.17
N PHE A 30 6.01 -4.83 5.87
CA PHE A 30 6.20 -5.05 7.30
C PHE A 30 5.13 -4.29 8.10
N SER A 31 4.43 -5.00 8.98
CA SER A 31 3.52 -4.39 9.95
C SER A 31 3.33 -5.32 11.14
N GLU A 32 3.81 -4.91 12.30
CA GLU A 32 3.67 -5.63 13.55
C GLU A 32 2.24 -5.57 14.10
N VAL A 33 1.52 -4.49 13.81
CA VAL A 33 0.21 -4.18 14.38
C VAL A 33 -0.96 -4.53 13.47
N ALA A 34 -0.68 -4.97 12.24
CA ALA A 34 -1.73 -5.34 11.31
C ALA A 34 -2.36 -6.69 11.68
N GLU A 35 -3.69 -6.74 11.62
CA GLU A 35 -4.48 -7.97 11.71
C GLU A 35 -4.81 -8.52 10.31
N ARG A 36 -4.85 -7.63 9.30
CA ARG A 36 -5.07 -7.95 7.90
C ARG A 36 -4.50 -6.84 7.02
N VAL A 37 -3.94 -7.22 5.90
CA VAL A 37 -3.43 -6.27 4.89
C VAL A 37 -4.09 -6.55 3.55
N GLU A 38 -4.60 -5.50 2.91
CA GLU A 38 -5.08 -5.54 1.53
C GLU A 38 -4.08 -4.83 0.62
N LEU A 39 -3.66 -5.53 -0.42
CA LEU A 39 -2.96 -4.94 -1.56
C LEU A 39 -3.99 -4.36 -2.52
N CYS A 40 -3.88 -3.09 -2.81
CA CYS A 40 -4.76 -2.37 -3.72
C CYS A 40 -4.05 -2.12 -5.05
N LEU A 41 -4.62 -2.63 -6.13
CA LEU A 41 -4.14 -2.39 -7.49
C LEU A 41 -5.06 -1.39 -8.19
N PHE A 42 -4.48 -0.53 -9.02
CA PHE A 42 -5.20 0.49 -9.77
C PHE A 42 -4.94 0.34 -11.26
N ASN A 43 -5.96 0.62 -12.07
CA ASN A 43 -5.79 0.66 -13.52
C ASN A 43 -4.99 1.91 -13.97
N ASP A 44 -4.69 2.01 -15.27
CA ASP A 44 -3.91 3.12 -15.83
C ASP A 44 -4.55 4.49 -15.65
N SER A 45 -5.87 4.54 -15.57
CA SER A 45 -6.60 5.78 -15.27
C SER A 45 -6.59 6.14 -13.78
N GLY A 46 -6.07 5.26 -12.91
CA GLY A 46 -6.06 5.43 -11.46
C GLY A 46 -7.45 5.29 -10.80
N GLY A 47 -8.45 4.85 -11.56
CA GLY A 47 -9.84 4.76 -11.13
C GLY A 47 -10.14 3.49 -10.36
N ASN A 48 -10.35 2.38 -11.03
CA ASN A 48 -10.81 1.16 -10.38
C ASN A 48 -9.79 0.59 -9.40
N GLU A 49 -10.17 0.55 -8.13
CA GLU A 49 -9.40 -0.09 -7.07
C GLU A 49 -9.80 -1.57 -6.98
N GLN A 50 -8.86 -2.46 -7.24
CA GLN A 50 -9.00 -3.88 -6.97
C GLN A 50 -8.27 -4.20 -5.68
N ARG A 51 -8.97 -4.78 -4.70
CA ARG A 51 -8.42 -5.15 -3.40
C ARG A 51 -8.19 -6.65 -3.34
N LEU A 52 -7.01 -7.02 -2.91
CA LEU A 52 -6.57 -8.40 -2.75
C LEU A 52 -6.01 -8.58 -1.34
N ASP A 53 -6.50 -9.57 -0.62
CA ASP A 53 -5.91 -9.92 0.67
C ASP A 53 -4.51 -10.49 0.49
N MET A 54 -3.59 -10.10 1.36
CA MET A 54 -2.28 -10.70 1.46
C MET A 54 -2.37 -11.91 2.40
N PRO A 55 -2.29 -13.15 1.89
CA PRO A 55 -2.65 -14.33 2.67
C PRO A 55 -1.55 -14.80 3.62
N GLU A 56 -0.32 -14.44 3.35
CA GLU A 56 0.85 -14.98 4.05
C GLU A 56 1.52 -13.91 4.92
N VAL A 57 1.96 -14.33 6.10
CA VAL A 57 2.73 -13.50 7.03
C VAL A 57 3.85 -14.31 7.65
N ASP A 58 5.06 -13.78 7.58
CA ASP A 58 6.26 -14.37 8.17
C ASP A 58 7.03 -13.32 8.96
N GLY A 59 7.08 -13.47 10.29
CA GLY A 59 7.74 -12.50 11.18
C GLY A 59 7.25 -11.06 11.01
N TYR A 60 5.93 -10.84 10.99
CA TYR A 60 5.26 -9.55 10.74
C TYR A 60 5.43 -8.98 9.33
N VAL A 61 6.01 -9.74 8.41
CA VAL A 61 6.09 -9.37 7.00
C VAL A 61 4.94 -10.04 6.25
N TRP A 62 3.99 -9.25 5.83
CA TRP A 62 2.88 -9.65 4.97
C TRP A 62 3.39 -9.76 3.54
N HIS A 63 3.06 -10.86 2.85
CA HIS A 63 3.55 -11.05 1.49
C HIS A 63 2.58 -11.83 0.61
N CYS A 64 2.66 -11.56 -0.68
CA CYS A 64 1.97 -12.30 -1.73
C CYS A 64 2.72 -12.16 -3.06
N PHE A 65 2.49 -13.10 -3.95
CA PHE A 65 2.99 -13.04 -5.32
C PHE A 65 1.81 -12.97 -6.29
N LEU A 66 1.86 -12.04 -7.21
CA LEU A 66 0.86 -11.87 -8.25
C LEU A 66 1.45 -12.19 -9.62
N PRO A 67 1.08 -13.33 -10.22
CA PRO A 67 1.53 -13.67 -11.58
C PRO A 67 0.96 -12.69 -12.60
N GLY A 68 1.73 -12.36 -13.62
CA GLY A 68 1.32 -11.47 -14.71
C GLY A 68 1.32 -9.97 -14.37
N ILE A 69 1.52 -9.59 -13.12
CA ILE A 69 1.65 -8.17 -12.73
C ILE A 69 3.10 -7.73 -12.93
N GLY A 70 3.30 -6.70 -13.75
CA GLY A 70 4.61 -6.21 -14.14
C GLY A 70 4.79 -4.71 -13.97
N PRO A 71 5.94 -4.18 -14.42
CA PRO A 71 6.28 -2.77 -14.32
C PRO A 71 5.19 -1.85 -14.87
N GLY A 72 5.00 -0.72 -14.23
CA GLY A 72 3.95 0.24 -14.56
C GLY A 72 2.70 0.11 -13.72
N GLN A 73 2.48 -1.05 -13.06
CA GLN A 73 1.33 -1.25 -12.18
C GLN A 73 1.35 -0.26 -11.01
N ARG A 74 0.23 0.44 -10.80
CA ARG A 74 0.00 1.32 -9.64
C ARG A 74 -0.57 0.51 -8.51
N TYR A 75 -0.05 0.71 -7.30
CA TYR A 75 -0.48 -0.03 -6.13
C TYR A 75 -0.37 0.79 -4.83
N GLY A 76 -0.94 0.27 -3.78
CA GLY A 76 -0.84 0.75 -2.41
C GLY A 76 -1.41 -0.28 -1.46
N TYR A 77 -1.46 0.04 -0.18
CA TYR A 77 -1.91 -0.88 0.87
C TYR A 77 -3.03 -0.28 1.71
N ARG A 78 -3.91 -1.13 2.20
CA ARG A 78 -4.84 -0.81 3.29
C ARG A 78 -4.58 -1.76 4.43
N VAL A 79 -4.36 -1.19 5.61
CA VAL A 79 -3.99 -1.95 6.81
C VAL A 79 -5.14 -1.93 7.79
N HIS A 80 -5.60 -3.10 8.16
CA HIS A 80 -6.61 -3.35 9.17
C HIS A 80 -5.95 -3.71 10.48
N GLY A 81 -6.46 -3.22 11.58
CA GLY A 81 -5.97 -3.46 12.93
C GLY A 81 -6.58 -2.47 13.91
N LEU A 82 -6.10 -2.47 15.12
CA LEU A 82 -6.60 -1.59 16.16
C LEU A 82 -6.30 -0.11 15.86
N HIS A 83 -7.26 0.73 16.19
CA HIS A 83 -7.10 2.18 16.22
C HIS A 83 -7.15 2.64 17.68
N ASP A 84 -6.00 2.73 18.30
CA ASP A 84 -5.80 3.21 19.66
C ASP A 84 -4.58 4.14 19.69
N PRO A 85 -4.76 5.44 19.40
CA PRO A 85 -3.68 6.41 19.33
C PRO A 85 -2.87 6.54 20.63
N ASP A 86 -3.49 6.32 21.79
CA ASP A 86 -2.80 6.38 23.08
C ASP A 86 -1.76 5.24 23.22
N ALA A 87 -2.05 4.09 22.63
CA ALA A 87 -1.10 2.96 22.52
C ALA A 87 -0.20 3.06 21.28
N GLY A 88 -0.29 4.12 20.49
CA GLY A 88 0.46 4.28 19.23
C GLY A 88 -0.12 3.51 18.04
N LEU A 89 -1.30 2.90 18.18
CA LEU A 89 -1.94 2.10 17.14
C LEU A 89 -2.87 2.96 16.29
N ARG A 90 -2.58 3.11 15.00
CA ARG A 90 -3.33 4.02 14.11
C ARG A 90 -3.76 3.35 12.81
N CYS A 91 -4.12 2.07 12.85
CA CYS A 91 -4.62 1.40 11.68
C CYS A 91 -5.94 2.03 11.21
N ASN A 92 -6.01 2.37 9.94
CA ASN A 92 -7.22 2.91 9.32
C ASN A 92 -7.36 2.38 7.88
N PRO A 93 -8.15 1.30 7.65
CA PRO A 93 -8.32 0.71 6.32
C PRO A 93 -9.06 1.62 5.33
N ALA A 94 -9.69 2.71 5.79
CA ALA A 94 -10.24 3.72 4.88
C ALA A 94 -9.13 4.48 4.13
N LYS A 95 -7.91 4.50 4.66
CA LYS A 95 -6.79 5.22 4.06
C LYS A 95 -5.92 4.29 3.22
N LEU A 96 -5.63 4.74 2.00
CA LEU A 96 -4.64 4.09 1.15
C LEU A 96 -3.24 4.54 1.57
N LEU A 97 -2.40 3.60 1.89
CA LEU A 97 -1.01 3.84 2.28
C LEU A 97 -0.07 3.58 1.10
N LEU A 98 0.94 4.42 0.97
CA LEU A 98 2.04 4.20 0.05
C LEU A 98 2.97 3.13 0.61
N ASP A 99 3.60 2.38 -0.28
CA ASP A 99 4.66 1.46 0.09
C ASP A 99 5.90 2.24 0.54
N PRO A 100 6.38 2.05 1.78
CA PRO A 100 7.62 2.71 2.25
C PRO A 100 8.85 2.35 1.41
N TYR A 101 8.82 1.20 0.74
CA TYR A 101 9.89 0.70 -0.11
C TYR A 101 9.63 0.91 -1.60
N ALA A 102 8.66 1.74 -1.95
CA ALA A 102 8.35 2.04 -3.35
C ALA A 102 9.56 2.62 -4.06
N LYS A 103 9.86 2.07 -5.23
CA LYS A 103 10.99 2.51 -6.07
C LYS A 103 10.60 3.68 -6.97
N GLU A 104 9.33 3.88 -7.21
CA GLU A 104 8.78 4.95 -8.02
C GLU A 104 7.45 5.41 -7.42
N LEU A 105 7.26 6.72 -7.37
CA LEU A 105 6.01 7.35 -6.97
C LEU A 105 5.49 8.16 -8.16
N GLU A 106 4.20 8.03 -8.46
CA GLU A 106 3.52 8.77 -9.51
C GLU A 106 2.48 9.69 -8.91
N GLY A 107 2.42 10.94 -9.43
CA GLY A 107 1.48 11.94 -8.98
C GLY A 107 2.04 12.86 -7.90
N GLN A 108 1.18 13.68 -7.35
CA GLN A 108 1.50 14.63 -6.29
C GLN A 108 0.50 14.50 -5.15
N VAL A 109 0.99 14.60 -3.93
CA VAL A 109 0.13 14.65 -2.76
C VAL A 109 -0.59 16.00 -2.75
N LYS A 110 -1.92 15.94 -2.78
CA LYS A 110 -2.74 17.12 -2.48
C LYS A 110 -3.03 17.12 -0.99
N TRP A 111 -2.62 18.17 -0.33
CA TRP A 111 -2.91 18.36 1.08
C TRP A 111 -4.40 18.67 1.26
N ASP A 112 -5.11 17.72 1.84
CA ASP A 112 -6.54 17.75 2.10
C ASP A 112 -6.77 17.08 3.47
N PRO A 113 -7.79 17.49 4.25
CA PRO A 113 -8.12 16.80 5.50
C PRO A 113 -8.23 15.27 5.38
N ALA A 114 -8.65 14.75 4.24
CA ALA A 114 -8.74 13.31 3.99
C ALA A 114 -7.38 12.57 3.96
N VAL A 115 -6.25 13.29 3.93
CA VAL A 115 -4.91 12.70 4.04
C VAL A 115 -4.65 12.16 5.45
N PHE A 116 -5.28 12.77 6.44
CA PHE A 116 -5.08 12.39 7.84
C PHE A 116 -6.00 11.23 8.23
N GLY A 117 -5.53 10.36 9.10
CA GLY A 117 -6.31 9.26 9.65
C GLY A 117 -7.38 9.68 10.68
N TYR A 118 -7.42 10.97 11.02
CA TYR A 118 -8.28 11.58 12.03
C TYR A 118 -8.82 12.94 11.55
N PRO A 119 -9.98 13.40 12.06
CA PRO A 119 -10.54 14.71 11.71
C PRO A 119 -9.65 15.85 12.21
N LEU A 120 -9.30 16.80 11.34
CA LEU A 120 -8.54 17.99 11.74
C LEU A 120 -9.32 18.84 12.75
N GLY A 121 -8.65 19.27 13.82
CA GLY A 121 -9.26 20.07 14.89
C GLY A 121 -10.06 19.26 15.92
N GLY A 122 -10.08 17.94 15.80
CA GLY A 122 -10.63 17.01 16.78
C GLY A 122 -9.56 16.34 17.63
N ASP A 123 -10.00 15.64 18.69
CA ASP A 123 -9.15 14.74 19.44
C ASP A 123 -8.95 13.46 18.62
N ASP A 124 -7.73 13.11 18.24
CA ASP A 124 -7.39 11.90 17.46
C ASP A 124 -7.68 10.59 18.22
N ARG A 125 -7.84 10.68 19.55
CA ARG A 125 -8.18 9.55 20.41
C ARG A 125 -9.58 9.02 20.19
N MET A 126 -10.49 9.87 19.72
CA MET A 126 -11.92 9.60 19.75
C MET A 126 -12.53 9.29 18.38
N ARG A 127 -11.84 9.52 17.26
CA ARG A 127 -12.44 9.40 15.94
C ARG A 127 -11.48 8.88 14.88
N TYR A 128 -11.83 7.72 14.45
CA TYR A 128 -11.43 7.11 13.20
C TYR A 128 -12.09 7.87 12.04
N ASP A 129 -11.30 8.49 11.16
CA ASP A 129 -11.86 9.09 9.95
C ASP A 129 -12.09 8.02 8.89
N ALA A 130 -13.37 7.67 8.70
CA ALA A 130 -13.81 6.71 7.68
C ALA A 130 -13.99 7.34 6.29
N ASP A 131 -13.71 8.64 6.12
CA ASP A 131 -13.82 9.26 4.79
C ASP A 131 -12.80 8.64 3.84
N SER A 132 -13.31 7.77 2.99
CA SER A 132 -12.54 7.01 2.01
C SER A 132 -12.21 7.80 0.75
N ARG A 133 -12.40 9.13 0.74
CA ARG A 133 -12.00 9.97 -0.41
C ARG A 133 -10.50 9.99 -0.59
N SER A 134 -9.94 8.79 -0.67
CA SER A 134 -8.57 8.53 -1.11
C SER A 134 -8.29 9.05 -2.53
N THR A 135 -9.31 9.56 -3.21
CA THR A 135 -9.18 10.23 -4.50
C THR A 135 -8.44 11.56 -4.44
N SER A 136 -8.26 12.15 -3.25
CA SER A 136 -7.37 13.30 -3.09
C SER A 136 -5.88 12.91 -3.17
N TRP A 137 -5.55 11.64 -3.00
CA TRP A 137 -4.22 11.11 -3.22
C TRP A 137 -4.02 10.80 -4.71
N ASN A 138 -3.57 11.76 -5.49
CA ASN A 138 -3.07 11.49 -6.83
C ASN A 138 -1.70 10.84 -6.83
N CYS A 139 -1.13 10.55 -5.65
CA CYS A 139 0.15 9.89 -5.50
C CYS A 139 -0.06 8.39 -5.25
N ARG A 140 0.60 7.55 -6.03
CA ARG A 140 0.59 6.08 -5.90
C ARG A 140 1.99 5.54 -6.06
N ALA A 141 2.26 4.44 -5.37
CA ALA A 141 3.44 3.66 -5.67
C ALA A 141 3.29 3.02 -7.05
N ARG A 142 4.34 3.04 -7.84
CA ARG A 142 4.40 2.44 -9.15
C ARG A 142 5.51 1.41 -9.20
N LEU A 143 5.20 0.27 -9.78
CA LEU A 143 6.17 -0.78 -9.96
C LEU A 143 7.19 -0.35 -11.02
N ALA A 144 8.42 -0.09 -10.59
CA ALA A 144 9.50 0.32 -11.48
C ALA A 144 9.95 -0.85 -12.36
N ALA A 145 10.25 -0.55 -13.62
CA ALA A 145 11.03 -1.46 -14.45
C ALA A 145 12.40 -1.67 -13.78
N ARG A 146 12.93 -2.89 -13.88
CA ARG A 146 14.22 -3.27 -13.27
C ARG A 146 15.31 -2.28 -13.67
N SER A 147 15.52 -1.25 -12.88
CA SER A 147 16.57 -0.26 -13.12
C SER A 147 17.91 -0.88 -12.76
N LYS A 148 18.85 -0.81 -13.69
CA LYS A 148 20.27 -0.96 -13.39
C LYS A 148 20.61 0.07 -12.32
N ARG A 149 21.01 -0.38 -11.15
CA ARG A 149 21.29 0.33 -9.90
C ARG A 149 21.71 1.79 -10.09
N ASN A 150 21.00 2.67 -9.43
CA ASN A 150 21.56 3.93 -8.97
C ASN A 150 21.14 4.12 -7.49
N PRO A 151 22.07 4.09 -6.53
CA PRO A 151 21.76 4.03 -5.10
C PRO A 151 21.72 5.41 -4.46
N SER A 152 21.05 6.38 -5.02
CA SER A 152 21.01 7.71 -4.40
C SER A 152 19.68 8.41 -4.66
N THR A 153 18.67 8.04 -3.89
CA THR A 153 17.61 8.97 -3.44
C THR A 153 16.78 8.26 -2.36
N CYS A 154 17.29 8.22 -1.14
CA CYS A 154 16.45 8.00 0.03
C CYS A 154 15.69 9.28 0.30
N ILE A 155 14.41 9.29 0.00
CA ILE A 155 13.50 10.30 0.55
C ILE A 155 13.10 9.80 1.93
N SER A 156 13.69 10.38 2.98
CA SER A 156 13.27 10.18 4.35
C SER A 156 11.89 10.83 4.52
N VAL A 157 10.86 10.01 4.59
CA VAL A 157 9.56 10.42 5.11
C VAL A 157 9.64 10.29 6.62
N THR A 158 9.91 11.40 7.30
CA THR A 158 9.78 11.48 8.76
C THR A 158 8.30 11.56 9.09
N GLN A 159 7.85 10.69 9.98
CA GLN A 159 6.51 10.67 10.58
C GLN A 159 6.25 11.93 11.39
#